data_a23d4041438ad47870351c5e6bc6eef7
#
_entry.id   a23d4041438ad47870351c5e6bc6eef7
#
_cell.length_a   1.000
_cell.length_b   1.000
_cell.length_c   1.000
_cell.angle_alpha   90.00
_cell.angle_beta   90.00
_cell.angle_gamma   90.00
#
_symmetry.space_group_name_H-M   'P 1'
#
loop_
_entity.id
_entity.type
_entity.pdbx_description
1 polymer ?
#
loop_
_entity_poly.entity_id
_entity_poly.type
_entity_poly.pdbx_seq_one_letter_code
_entity_poly.pdbx_strand_id
1 'polypeptide(L)'
;MKTRHINLLLGTAGLVILFAFVLAGQADVTGVISKKAEKPLIAVADMRGTGAAQQYMDVFNKTLWDELENSGYFRMVPKTSYPLNLPQQPSDFKPPALFSEWARPPVSTNYLAFGYTAVQDNQILLYGNLFSVGQPDVQSAQVFPTGRYYGPLSNDGAKKVAREFAADILKQFGVMSLSGTKIFFTSDRTGTKEIWSMDYDGSNQRQLTNLKAITNFPAVSADGKLFAFMTFAGGNPQIRIHTADTSRRQTFVNPVSSTVTTPEFTPDGKNILFAATIDGWLQLMTAGIDGSGMRRLSNVKAIEVSPRVNPKTGTDLLFISGRSGHQQLWHMNLDGTDREMLTTGEGDVSNPSWSPDGHHIAFSWTRGYEPGNFNVFVMDIADRKYVQLTTNSGRNENPTWAPDGLHLVFSSMRGRVTQIYSMLADGTNVRQLTTQGNNLQPVWAKGTE
;
A
#
# COMPACT_ATOMS: atom_id res chain seq x y z
N MET A 1 67.43 17.64 -30.64
CA MET A 1 66.59 18.38 -31.62
C MET A 1 65.16 18.11 -31.31
N LYS A 2 64.54 19.08 -30.66
CA LYS A 2 63.31 19.81 -30.99
C LYS A 2 62.08 18.98 -31.29
N THR A 3 61.21 18.93 -30.27
CA THR A 3 59.86 19.53 -30.17
C THR A 3 58.76 18.83 -30.99
N ARG A 4 57.76 18.30 -30.31
CA ARG A 4 56.40 18.82 -30.20
C ARG A 4 55.50 17.90 -29.42
N HIS A 5 55.29 18.23 -28.16
CA HIS A 5 54.08 17.83 -27.43
C HIS A 5 53.24 19.07 -27.27
N ILE A 6 52.00 19.07 -27.70
CA ILE A 6 50.90 19.90 -27.20
C ILE A 6 49.59 19.41 -27.91
N ASN A 7 48.54 19.24 -27.08
CA ASN A 7 47.12 19.09 -27.38
C ASN A 7 46.55 17.69 -27.55
N LEU A 8 46.20 17.10 -26.43
CA LEU A 8 44.97 16.32 -26.31
C LEU A 8 44.52 16.31 -24.84
N LEU A 9 43.90 17.39 -24.39
CA LEU A 9 43.25 17.51 -23.10
C LEU A 9 42.10 18.51 -23.23
N LEU A 10 41.00 18.09 -23.85
CA LEU A 10 39.69 18.73 -23.82
C LEU A 10 38.72 17.78 -24.53
N GLY A 11 38.06 16.89 -23.77
CA GLY A 11 37.07 15.98 -24.36
C GLY A 11 36.52 14.91 -23.45
N THR A 12 36.62 15.04 -22.12
CA THR A 12 36.04 14.03 -21.22
C THR A 12 35.28 14.61 -20.01
N ALA A 13 34.76 15.82 -20.13
CA ALA A 13 33.95 16.43 -19.06
C ALA A 13 32.43 16.49 -19.38
N GLY A 14 32.00 15.91 -20.50
CA GLY A 14 30.60 16.00 -20.98
C GLY A 14 29.75 14.74 -20.86
N LEU A 15 30.22 13.64 -20.28
CA LEU A 15 29.48 12.35 -20.32
C LEU A 15 29.24 11.69 -18.96
N VAL A 16 29.35 12.41 -17.85
CA VAL A 16 29.12 11.85 -16.50
C VAL A 16 27.84 12.35 -15.85
N ILE A 17 27.10 13.29 -16.45
CA ILE A 17 25.89 13.86 -15.85
C ILE A 17 24.60 13.17 -16.32
N LEU A 18 24.62 12.28 -17.30
CA LEU A 18 23.39 11.62 -17.82
C LEU A 18 23.10 10.24 -17.28
N PHE A 19 23.86 9.69 -16.32
CA PHE A 19 23.61 8.37 -15.74
C PHE A 19 23.09 8.38 -14.30
N ALA A 20 22.87 9.54 -13.69
CA ALA A 20 22.36 9.64 -12.31
C ALA A 20 20.83 9.77 -12.21
N PHE A 21 20.09 9.81 -13.30
CA PHE A 21 18.63 10.03 -13.29
C PHE A 21 17.77 8.80 -13.61
N VAL A 22 18.34 7.63 -13.81
CA VAL A 22 17.57 6.40 -14.15
C VAL A 22 17.48 5.39 -12.98
N LEU A 23 18.08 5.67 -11.84
CA LEU A 23 18.02 4.80 -10.64
C LEU A 23 17.14 5.33 -9.50
N ALA A 24 16.33 6.35 -9.72
CA ALA A 24 15.37 6.86 -8.74
C ALA A 24 13.97 6.23 -8.85
N GLY A 25 13.86 5.02 -9.40
CA GLY A 25 12.58 4.38 -9.75
C GLY A 25 12.02 3.37 -8.74
N GLN A 26 12.65 3.17 -7.57
CA GLN A 26 12.06 2.48 -6.43
C GLN A 26 12.27 3.37 -5.22
N ALA A 27 11.17 3.84 -4.61
CA ALA A 27 11.23 4.43 -3.29
C ALA A 27 11.87 3.38 -2.38
N ASP A 28 13.14 3.61 -2.03
CA ASP A 28 13.91 2.70 -1.21
C ASP A 28 13.31 2.73 0.20
N VAL A 29 12.49 1.73 0.53
CA VAL A 29 11.89 1.57 1.85
C VAL A 29 12.98 1.48 2.92
N THR A 30 14.16 1.00 2.56
CA THR A 30 15.38 1.07 3.41
C THR A 30 15.71 2.51 3.76
N GLY A 31 15.52 3.47 2.85
CA GLY A 31 15.64 4.90 3.11
C GLY A 31 14.60 5.44 4.10
N VAL A 32 13.38 4.90 4.06
CA VAL A 32 12.28 5.28 4.97
C VAL A 32 12.54 4.75 6.38
N ILE A 33 13.11 3.55 6.51
CA ILE A 33 13.43 2.94 7.82
C ILE A 33 14.78 3.46 8.36
N SER A 34 15.76 3.77 7.50
CA SER A 34 17.14 4.09 7.92
C SER A 34 17.55 5.56 7.87
N LYS A 35 16.89 6.41 7.08
CA LYS A 35 17.11 7.87 7.02
C LYS A 35 15.82 8.58 6.61
N LYS A 36 15.49 9.67 7.31
CA LYS A 36 14.54 10.70 6.84
C LYS A 36 15.11 11.37 5.58
N ALA A 37 14.91 10.76 4.43
CA ALA A 37 15.11 11.47 3.17
C ALA A 37 14.16 12.68 3.17
N GLU A 38 14.69 13.89 2.90
CA GLU A 38 13.83 15.07 2.79
C GLU A 38 12.83 14.85 1.66
N LYS A 39 11.55 14.80 2.04
CA LYS A 39 10.45 14.66 1.08
C LYS A 39 10.45 15.89 0.16
N PRO A 40 10.37 15.72 -1.16
CA PRO A 40 10.29 16.86 -2.08
C PRO A 40 9.06 17.71 -1.77
N LEU A 41 9.24 19.04 -1.86
CA LEU A 41 8.17 20.00 -1.65
C LEU A 41 7.31 20.10 -2.90
N ILE A 42 5.99 20.04 -2.74
CA ILE A 42 5.04 20.28 -3.82
C ILE A 42 4.03 21.36 -3.43
N ALA A 43 3.82 22.31 -4.31
CA ALA A 43 2.70 23.25 -4.26
C ALA A 43 1.62 22.78 -5.23
N VAL A 44 0.36 22.84 -4.78
CA VAL A 44 -0.82 22.43 -5.57
C VAL A 44 -1.76 23.62 -5.65
N ALA A 45 -1.70 24.35 -6.75
CA ALA A 45 -2.56 25.51 -6.96
C ALA A 45 -4.01 25.07 -7.14
N ASP A 46 -4.95 25.78 -6.48
CA ASP A 46 -6.37 25.50 -6.68
C ASP A 46 -6.77 25.79 -8.14
N MET A 47 -7.27 24.76 -8.79
CA MET A 47 -7.71 24.83 -10.17
C MET A 47 -9.10 25.45 -10.27
N ARG A 48 -9.32 26.22 -11.29
CA ARG A 48 -10.59 26.88 -11.58
C ARG A 48 -11.38 26.09 -12.60
N GLY A 49 -12.70 26.12 -12.50
CA GLY A 49 -13.59 25.53 -13.47
C GLY A 49 -14.22 26.59 -14.37
N THR A 50 -14.44 26.25 -15.62
CA THR A 50 -15.22 27.08 -16.54
C THR A 50 -16.65 26.53 -16.63
N GLY A 51 -17.63 27.44 -16.69
CA GLY A 51 -19.04 27.09 -16.79
C GLY A 51 -19.50 26.16 -15.67
N ALA A 52 -20.22 25.09 -16.01
CA ALA A 52 -20.76 24.14 -15.05
C ALA A 52 -19.70 23.30 -14.31
N ALA A 53 -18.43 23.32 -14.72
CA ALA A 53 -17.37 22.64 -13.98
C ALA A 53 -17.06 23.31 -12.64
N GLN A 54 -17.28 24.63 -12.52
CA GLN A 54 -16.91 25.40 -11.33
C GLN A 54 -17.51 24.86 -10.04
N GLN A 55 -18.73 24.37 -10.06
CA GLN A 55 -19.43 23.85 -8.87
C GLN A 55 -18.77 22.59 -8.27
N TYR A 56 -17.90 21.91 -8.99
CA TYR A 56 -17.21 20.69 -8.55
C TYR A 56 -15.77 20.92 -8.11
N MET A 57 -15.26 22.16 -8.19
CA MET A 57 -13.84 22.46 -7.96
C MET A 57 -13.43 22.30 -6.50
N ASP A 58 -14.28 22.52 -5.55
CA ASP A 58 -13.97 22.28 -4.14
C ASP A 58 -13.68 20.78 -3.90
N VAL A 59 -14.52 19.93 -4.48
CA VAL A 59 -14.33 18.46 -4.40
C VAL A 59 -13.07 18.04 -5.15
N PHE A 60 -12.84 18.59 -6.34
CA PHE A 60 -11.65 18.31 -7.14
C PHE A 60 -10.36 18.70 -6.40
N ASN A 61 -10.24 19.96 -6.00
CA ASN A 61 -9.05 20.51 -5.37
C ASN A 61 -8.73 19.83 -4.04
N LYS A 62 -9.76 19.53 -3.25
CA LYS A 62 -9.62 18.76 -2.01
C LYS A 62 -9.11 17.34 -2.32
N THR A 63 -9.69 16.66 -3.30
CA THR A 63 -9.29 15.30 -3.66
C THR A 63 -7.85 15.25 -4.15
N LEU A 64 -7.46 16.16 -5.07
CA LEU A 64 -6.09 16.23 -5.57
C LEU A 64 -5.07 16.47 -4.45
N TRP A 65 -5.38 17.39 -3.54
CA TRP A 65 -4.56 17.65 -2.37
C TRP A 65 -4.41 16.42 -1.49
N ASP A 66 -5.54 15.80 -1.12
CA ASP A 66 -5.57 14.63 -0.24
C ASP A 66 -4.80 13.45 -0.85
N GLU A 67 -4.92 13.20 -2.16
CA GLU A 67 -4.19 12.13 -2.87
C GLU A 67 -2.67 12.32 -2.78
N LEU A 68 -2.19 13.54 -3.04
CA LEU A 68 -0.75 13.83 -3.02
C LEU A 68 -0.19 13.86 -1.58
N GLU A 69 -0.91 14.44 -0.63
CA GLU A 69 -0.53 14.44 0.79
C GLU A 69 -0.50 13.03 1.36
N ASN A 70 -1.55 12.25 1.08
CA ASN A 70 -1.69 10.89 1.59
C ASN A 70 -0.73 9.89 0.93
N SER A 71 -0.17 10.22 -0.23
CA SER A 71 0.88 9.40 -0.84
C SER A 71 2.11 9.25 0.06
N GLY A 72 2.30 10.19 0.99
CA GLY A 72 3.46 10.23 1.87
C GLY A 72 4.78 10.55 1.17
N TYR A 73 4.77 10.67 -0.15
CA TYR A 73 5.97 10.97 -0.94
C TYR A 73 6.37 12.45 -0.88
N PHE A 74 5.37 13.34 -0.93
CA PHE A 74 5.59 14.79 -0.91
C PHE A 74 5.42 15.39 0.48
N ARG A 75 6.10 16.52 0.70
CA ARG A 75 5.74 17.50 1.74
C ARG A 75 4.94 18.62 1.06
N MET A 76 3.68 18.75 1.44
CA MET A 76 2.79 19.76 0.88
C MET A 76 3.19 21.16 1.35
N VAL A 77 3.30 22.11 0.44
CA VAL A 77 3.50 23.53 0.77
C VAL A 77 2.15 24.14 1.19
N PRO A 78 2.06 24.78 2.36
CA PRO A 78 0.79 25.37 2.80
C PRO A 78 0.25 26.40 1.83
N LYS A 79 -1.03 26.32 1.47
CA LYS A 79 -1.70 27.24 0.53
C LYS A 79 -1.64 28.71 0.99
N THR A 80 -1.51 28.96 2.30
CA THR A 80 -1.34 30.31 2.86
C THR A 80 -0.05 31.01 2.44
N SER A 81 0.92 30.25 1.93
CA SER A 81 2.20 30.76 1.43
C SER A 81 2.16 31.13 -0.06
N TYR A 82 1.09 30.78 -0.78
CA TYR A 82 1.03 30.91 -2.23
C TYR A 82 0.87 32.36 -2.68
N PRO A 83 1.37 32.71 -3.89
CA PRO A 83 1.07 33.99 -4.52
C PRO A 83 -0.42 34.21 -4.71
N LEU A 84 -0.85 35.48 -4.76
CA LEU A 84 -2.25 35.82 -4.99
C LEU A 84 -2.78 35.36 -6.35
N ASN A 85 -1.93 35.37 -7.35
CA ASN A 85 -2.26 34.95 -8.72
C ASN A 85 -1.83 33.50 -8.92
N LEU A 86 -2.78 32.58 -8.88
CA LEU A 86 -2.53 31.14 -9.10
C LEU A 86 -2.53 30.86 -10.62
N PRO A 87 -1.48 30.19 -11.15
CA PRO A 87 -1.41 29.83 -12.55
C PRO A 87 -2.47 28.78 -12.90
N GLN A 88 -3.02 28.89 -14.11
CA GLN A 88 -3.98 27.93 -14.65
C GLN A 88 -3.44 27.24 -15.92
N GLN A 89 -2.52 27.89 -16.62
CA GLN A 89 -1.93 27.38 -17.87
C GLN A 89 -0.46 27.77 -17.99
N PRO A 90 0.35 27.06 -18.80
CA PRO A 90 1.77 27.35 -18.96
C PRO A 90 2.09 28.76 -19.40
N SER A 91 1.23 29.41 -20.20
CA SER A 91 1.38 30.80 -20.67
C SER A 91 1.24 31.84 -19.57
N ASP A 92 0.82 31.49 -18.37
CA ASP A 92 0.74 32.41 -17.22
C ASP A 92 2.14 32.73 -16.67
N PHE A 93 3.14 31.87 -16.95
CA PHE A 93 4.54 32.12 -16.59
C PHE A 93 5.25 32.95 -17.65
N LYS A 94 5.59 34.21 -17.30
CA LYS A 94 6.21 35.16 -18.20
C LYS A 94 7.60 35.57 -17.71
N PRO A 95 8.60 35.69 -18.63
CA PRO A 95 9.87 36.31 -18.31
C PRO A 95 9.69 37.79 -17.87
N PRO A 96 10.56 38.32 -17.00
CA PRO A 96 11.71 37.68 -16.34
C PRO A 96 11.37 36.89 -15.05
N ALA A 97 10.16 37.01 -14.56
CA ALA A 97 9.80 36.48 -13.23
C ALA A 97 9.63 34.97 -13.22
N LEU A 98 9.15 34.34 -14.33
CA LEU A 98 8.86 32.91 -14.44
C LEU A 98 8.37 32.28 -13.13
N PHE A 99 9.21 31.46 -12.49
CA PHE A 99 8.91 30.71 -11.25
C PHE A 99 9.40 31.41 -9.99
N SER A 100 9.87 32.64 -10.02
CA SER A 100 10.56 33.29 -8.90
C SER A 100 9.72 33.35 -7.62
N GLU A 101 8.40 33.54 -7.75
CA GLU A 101 7.46 33.58 -6.62
C GLU A 101 7.26 32.18 -5.98
N TRP A 102 7.47 31.12 -6.74
CA TRP A 102 7.34 29.75 -6.30
C TRP A 102 8.65 29.16 -5.79
N ALA A 103 9.79 29.59 -6.36
CA ALA A 103 11.11 29.10 -6.03
C ALA A 103 11.69 29.71 -4.75
N ARG A 104 11.17 30.86 -4.30
CA ARG A 104 11.70 31.62 -3.15
C ARG A 104 10.75 31.60 -1.97
N PRO A 105 11.24 31.90 -0.74
CA PRO A 105 10.38 32.10 0.41
C PRO A 105 9.27 33.13 0.12
N PRO A 106 8.04 32.93 0.64
CA PRO A 106 7.65 31.89 1.61
C PRO A 106 7.29 30.51 1.02
N VAL A 107 7.21 30.35 -0.31
CA VAL A 107 6.76 29.09 -0.95
C VAL A 107 7.88 28.05 -1.00
N SER A 108 9.01 28.39 -1.64
CA SER A 108 10.22 27.53 -1.75
C SER A 108 9.93 26.09 -2.19
N THR A 109 9.07 25.89 -3.19
CA THR A 109 8.67 24.56 -3.66
C THR A 109 9.66 23.96 -4.64
N ASN A 110 9.70 22.62 -4.75
CA ASN A 110 10.44 21.92 -5.81
C ASN A 110 9.55 21.70 -7.04
N TYR A 111 8.27 21.41 -6.80
CA TYR A 111 7.29 21.11 -7.85
C TYR A 111 6.03 21.94 -7.69
N LEU A 112 5.39 22.25 -8.80
CA LEU A 112 4.13 22.98 -8.86
C LEU A 112 3.14 22.23 -9.74
N ALA A 113 2.03 21.75 -9.15
CA ALA A 113 0.89 21.20 -9.86
C ALA A 113 -0.17 22.31 -10.05
N PHE A 114 -0.63 22.49 -11.28
CA PHE A 114 -1.62 23.52 -11.63
C PHE A 114 -2.39 23.13 -12.90
N GLY A 115 -3.47 23.83 -13.18
CA GLY A 115 -4.30 23.56 -14.35
C GLY A 115 -5.67 24.24 -14.24
N TYR A 116 -6.54 23.93 -15.18
CA TYR A 116 -7.93 24.39 -15.18
C TYR A 116 -8.85 23.29 -15.70
N THR A 117 -10.11 23.37 -15.35
CA THR A 117 -11.12 22.46 -15.87
C THR A 117 -12.10 23.18 -16.79
N ALA A 118 -12.60 22.45 -17.77
CA ALA A 118 -13.65 22.87 -18.70
C ALA A 118 -14.77 21.82 -18.72
N VAL A 119 -15.87 22.13 -19.38
CA VAL A 119 -16.90 21.14 -19.71
C VAL A 119 -16.80 20.85 -21.18
N GLN A 120 -16.67 19.59 -21.52
CA GLN A 120 -16.73 19.07 -22.89
C GLN A 120 -17.61 17.82 -22.92
N ASP A 121 -18.57 17.73 -23.84
CA ASP A 121 -19.45 16.58 -24.02
C ASP A 121 -20.13 16.07 -22.72
N ASN A 122 -20.62 17.02 -21.91
CA ASN A 122 -21.19 16.75 -20.58
C ASN A 122 -20.23 16.06 -19.60
N GLN A 123 -18.90 16.27 -19.79
CA GLN A 123 -17.86 15.76 -18.91
C GLN A 123 -17.02 16.92 -18.37
N ILE A 124 -16.42 16.71 -17.18
CA ILE A 124 -15.33 17.54 -16.67
C ILE A 124 -14.09 17.14 -17.44
N LEU A 125 -13.43 18.10 -18.09
CA LEU A 125 -12.12 17.93 -18.71
C LEU A 125 -11.10 18.78 -17.94
N LEU A 126 -10.07 18.13 -17.39
CA LEU A 126 -8.92 18.79 -16.77
C LEU A 126 -7.79 18.93 -17.80
N TYR A 127 -7.18 20.10 -17.83
CA TYR A 127 -5.85 20.36 -18.40
C TYR A 127 -4.85 20.51 -17.24
N GLY A 128 -4.18 19.42 -16.87
CA GLY A 128 -3.29 19.34 -15.72
C GLY A 128 -1.82 19.44 -16.11
N ASN A 129 -1.03 20.17 -15.33
CA ASN A 129 0.41 20.39 -15.52
C ASN A 129 1.18 20.13 -14.23
N LEU A 130 2.37 19.59 -14.34
CA LEU A 130 3.35 19.49 -13.27
C LEU A 130 4.66 20.11 -13.75
N PHE A 131 5.14 21.13 -13.02
CA PHE A 131 6.38 21.82 -13.32
C PHE A 131 7.41 21.61 -12.21
N SER A 132 8.67 21.40 -12.61
CA SER A 132 9.84 21.49 -11.74
C SER A 132 10.23 22.97 -11.63
N VAL A 133 10.11 23.51 -10.43
CA VAL A 133 10.40 24.93 -10.17
C VAL A 133 11.91 25.16 -10.11
N GLY A 134 12.37 26.30 -10.63
CA GLY A 134 13.80 26.61 -10.69
C GLY A 134 14.46 26.31 -12.02
N GLN A 135 13.71 25.87 -13.01
CA GLN A 135 14.18 25.71 -14.38
C GLN A 135 14.24 27.08 -15.13
N PRO A 136 15.09 27.19 -16.14
CA PRO A 136 15.30 28.49 -16.85
C PRO A 136 14.13 28.92 -17.73
N ASP A 137 13.29 28.01 -18.16
CA ASP A 137 12.17 28.27 -19.06
C ASP A 137 11.00 27.30 -18.83
N VAL A 138 9.85 27.61 -19.42
CA VAL A 138 8.59 26.82 -19.27
C VAL A 138 8.72 25.43 -19.87
N GLN A 139 9.45 25.27 -20.95
CA GLN A 139 9.58 23.96 -21.61
C GLN A 139 10.44 23.01 -20.77
N SER A 140 11.56 23.49 -20.22
CA SER A 140 12.44 22.74 -19.35
C SER A 140 11.77 22.40 -18.00
N ALA A 141 10.85 23.25 -17.53
CA ALA A 141 10.14 23.04 -16.28
C ALA A 141 9.07 21.96 -16.36
N GLN A 142 8.53 21.70 -17.53
CA GLN A 142 7.44 20.75 -17.72
C GLN A 142 7.90 19.32 -17.47
N VAL A 143 7.41 18.68 -16.41
CA VAL A 143 7.80 17.30 -16.02
C VAL A 143 7.19 16.27 -16.98
N PHE A 144 5.96 16.52 -17.45
CA PHE A 144 5.31 15.74 -18.50
C PHE A 144 4.38 16.66 -19.33
N PRO A 145 4.02 16.29 -20.57
CA PRO A 145 3.10 17.06 -21.39
C PRO A 145 1.77 17.33 -20.68
N THR A 146 1.13 18.48 -20.94
CA THR A 146 -0.18 18.81 -20.35
C THR A 146 -1.15 17.64 -20.48
N GLY A 147 -1.51 17.06 -19.34
CA GLY A 147 -2.44 15.92 -19.25
C GLY A 147 -3.87 16.35 -19.52
N ARG A 148 -4.65 15.46 -20.13
CA ARG A 148 -6.10 15.61 -20.34
C ARG A 148 -6.83 14.48 -19.69
N TYR A 149 -7.71 14.80 -18.73
CA TYR A 149 -8.41 13.83 -17.93
C TYR A 149 -9.92 14.08 -18.01
N TYR A 150 -10.70 13.03 -18.20
CA TYR A 150 -12.13 13.11 -18.42
C TYR A 150 -12.91 12.38 -17.34
N GLY A 151 -13.98 13.01 -16.86
CA GLY A 151 -14.90 12.39 -15.92
C GLY A 151 -16.32 12.92 -16.05
N PRO A 152 -17.34 12.16 -15.61
CA PRO A 152 -18.71 12.64 -15.62
C PRO A 152 -18.85 14.02 -14.94
N LEU A 153 -19.80 14.83 -15.39
CA LEU A 153 -20.08 16.15 -14.78
C LEU A 153 -20.80 15.96 -13.43
N SER A 154 -20.06 15.53 -12.44
CA SER A 154 -20.52 15.19 -11.09
C SER A 154 -19.38 15.27 -10.07
N ASN A 155 -19.69 15.20 -8.76
CA ASN A 155 -18.69 15.08 -7.71
C ASN A 155 -17.80 13.83 -7.88
N ASP A 156 -18.37 12.71 -8.29
CA ASP A 156 -17.60 11.48 -8.50
C ASP A 156 -16.69 11.60 -9.73
N GLY A 157 -17.14 12.30 -10.78
CA GLY A 157 -16.30 12.61 -11.92
C GLY A 157 -15.15 13.56 -11.56
N ALA A 158 -15.40 14.56 -10.72
CA ALA A 158 -14.36 15.45 -10.19
C ALA A 158 -13.30 14.68 -9.39
N LYS A 159 -13.74 13.77 -8.49
CA LYS A 159 -12.83 12.89 -7.75
C LYS A 159 -12.02 11.99 -8.68
N LYS A 160 -12.67 11.36 -9.68
CA LYS A 160 -12.01 10.51 -10.67
C LYS A 160 -10.88 11.26 -11.37
N VAL A 161 -11.19 12.43 -11.94
CA VAL A 161 -10.23 13.27 -12.67
C VAL A 161 -9.07 13.72 -11.78
N ALA A 162 -9.35 14.11 -10.53
CA ALA A 162 -8.33 14.50 -9.57
C ALA A 162 -7.39 13.33 -9.23
N ARG A 163 -7.93 12.13 -9.03
CA ARG A 163 -7.17 10.90 -8.73
C ARG A 163 -6.29 10.46 -9.90
N GLU A 164 -6.80 10.53 -11.13
CA GLU A 164 -6.02 10.21 -12.33
C GLU A 164 -4.84 11.17 -12.51
N PHE A 165 -5.06 12.45 -12.30
CA PHE A 165 -3.99 13.45 -12.35
C PHE A 165 -2.95 13.25 -11.24
N ALA A 166 -3.39 13.00 -10.00
CA ALA A 166 -2.50 12.67 -8.89
C ALA A 166 -1.67 11.40 -9.18
N ALA A 167 -2.30 10.37 -9.76
CA ALA A 167 -1.62 9.12 -10.13
C ALA A 167 -0.52 9.36 -11.18
N ASP A 168 -0.78 10.20 -12.19
CA ASP A 168 0.23 10.56 -13.20
C ASP A 168 1.37 11.37 -12.59
N ILE A 169 1.08 12.28 -11.66
CA ILE A 169 2.12 12.98 -10.89
C ILE A 169 3.00 11.99 -10.14
N LEU A 170 2.41 11.10 -9.33
CA LEU A 170 3.15 10.12 -8.52
C LEU A 170 3.99 9.18 -9.38
N LYS A 171 3.45 8.77 -10.53
CA LYS A 171 4.14 7.89 -11.49
C LYS A 171 5.46 8.47 -11.99
N GLN A 172 5.59 9.82 -12.14
CA GLN A 172 6.85 10.46 -12.53
C GLN A 172 7.98 10.22 -11.54
N PHE A 173 7.64 9.90 -10.31
CA PHE A 173 8.59 9.64 -9.23
C PHE A 173 8.69 8.14 -8.88
N GLY A 174 8.11 7.27 -9.71
CA GLY A 174 8.09 5.83 -9.46
C GLY A 174 7.18 5.40 -8.32
N VAL A 175 6.28 6.27 -7.86
CA VAL A 175 5.33 5.99 -6.77
C VAL A 175 4.02 5.50 -7.36
N MET A 176 3.53 4.37 -6.86
CA MET A 176 2.22 3.84 -7.23
C MET A 176 1.12 4.61 -6.50
N SER A 177 0.09 5.06 -7.22
CA SER A 177 -1.13 5.57 -6.59
C SER A 177 -1.92 4.45 -5.94
N LEU A 178 -2.48 4.72 -4.76
CA LEU A 178 -3.38 3.79 -4.07
C LEU A 178 -4.82 3.86 -4.58
N SER A 179 -5.13 4.84 -5.42
CA SER A 179 -6.45 4.97 -6.04
C SER A 179 -6.84 3.69 -6.77
N GLY A 180 -8.06 3.20 -6.52
CA GLY A 180 -8.55 1.93 -7.06
C GLY A 180 -8.16 0.69 -6.25
N THR A 181 -7.23 0.76 -5.30
CA THR A 181 -6.92 -0.36 -4.41
C THR A 181 -8.01 -0.55 -3.36
N LYS A 182 -8.12 -1.77 -2.83
CA LYS A 182 -9.14 -2.15 -1.85
C LYS A 182 -8.52 -2.75 -0.60
N ILE A 183 -9.18 -2.54 0.53
CA ILE A 183 -8.86 -3.19 1.79
C ILE A 183 -10.00 -4.14 2.12
N PHE A 184 -9.69 -5.44 2.26
CA PHE A 184 -10.61 -6.46 2.73
C PHE A 184 -10.40 -6.63 4.24
N PHE A 185 -11.46 -6.83 5.00
CA PHE A 185 -11.36 -6.98 6.45
C PHE A 185 -12.52 -7.76 7.03
N THR A 186 -12.35 -8.26 8.24
CA THR A 186 -13.40 -8.89 9.04
C THR A 186 -14.14 -7.85 9.86
N SER A 187 -15.48 -7.86 9.84
CA SER A 187 -16.31 -6.95 10.66
C SER A 187 -17.51 -7.68 11.26
N ASP A 188 -17.84 -7.34 12.50
CA ASP A 188 -19.02 -7.87 13.21
C ASP A 188 -20.21 -6.91 13.24
N ARG A 189 -20.15 -5.80 12.52
CA ARG A 189 -21.15 -4.71 12.54
C ARG A 189 -22.58 -5.14 12.15
N THR A 190 -22.72 -6.30 11.54
CA THR A 190 -24.03 -6.92 11.20
C THR A 190 -24.43 -8.08 12.11
N GLY A 191 -23.79 -8.18 13.29
CA GLY A 191 -24.08 -9.17 14.34
C GLY A 191 -23.15 -10.37 14.36
N THR A 192 -22.75 -10.88 13.20
CA THR A 192 -21.73 -11.95 13.05
C THR A 192 -20.52 -11.42 12.30
N LYS A 193 -19.36 -12.05 12.53
CA LYS A 193 -18.14 -11.72 11.78
C LYS A 193 -18.31 -12.12 10.31
N GLU A 194 -18.20 -11.16 9.41
CA GLU A 194 -18.30 -11.33 7.96
C GLU A 194 -17.15 -10.59 7.27
N ILE A 195 -16.87 -10.94 6.01
CA ILE A 195 -15.86 -10.24 5.21
C ILE A 195 -16.48 -9.01 4.56
N TRP A 196 -15.78 -7.90 4.68
CA TRP A 196 -16.11 -6.59 4.11
C TRP A 196 -14.97 -6.10 3.24
N SER A 197 -15.25 -5.15 2.36
CA SER A 197 -14.24 -4.38 1.62
C SER A 197 -14.51 -2.90 1.73
N MET A 198 -13.47 -2.10 1.55
CA MET A 198 -13.51 -0.64 1.45
C MET A 198 -12.45 -0.15 0.48
N ASP A 199 -12.55 1.10 0.04
CA ASP A 199 -11.49 1.76 -0.69
C ASP A 199 -10.31 2.06 0.26
N TYR A 200 -9.14 2.34 -0.30
CA TYR A 200 -7.91 2.61 0.45
C TYR A 200 -8.04 3.76 1.46
N ASP A 201 -8.96 4.70 1.23
CA ASP A 201 -9.23 5.87 2.09
C ASP A 201 -10.30 5.61 3.18
N GLY A 202 -10.83 4.38 3.26
CA GLY A 202 -11.89 3.98 4.17
C GLY A 202 -13.31 4.19 3.65
N SER A 203 -13.46 4.77 2.46
CA SER A 203 -14.77 4.99 1.82
C SER A 203 -15.34 3.72 1.18
N ASN A 204 -16.58 3.78 0.70
CA ASN A 204 -17.25 2.72 -0.07
C ASN A 204 -17.23 1.34 0.61
N GLN A 205 -17.49 1.31 1.94
CA GLN A 205 -17.50 0.07 2.71
C GLN A 205 -18.66 -0.82 2.28
N ARG A 206 -18.36 -2.07 1.90
CA ARG A 206 -19.33 -3.03 1.36
C ARG A 206 -19.16 -4.39 2.03
N GLN A 207 -20.27 -5.01 2.45
CA GLN A 207 -20.29 -6.39 2.91
C GLN A 207 -20.15 -7.34 1.72
N LEU A 208 -19.22 -8.30 1.82
CA LEU A 208 -18.95 -9.29 0.77
C LEU A 208 -19.54 -10.67 1.09
N THR A 209 -19.66 -11.01 2.38
CA THR A 209 -20.24 -12.29 2.84
C THR A 209 -21.41 -12.03 3.77
N ASN A 210 -22.41 -12.91 3.74
CA ASN A 210 -23.54 -12.94 4.65
C ASN A 210 -23.90 -14.39 4.98
N LEU A 211 -22.94 -15.07 5.63
CA LEU A 211 -23.04 -16.49 5.91
C LEU A 211 -23.71 -16.78 7.26
N LYS A 212 -23.94 -15.73 8.06
CA LYS A 212 -24.51 -15.80 9.42
C LYS A 212 -23.74 -16.77 10.33
N ALA A 213 -22.44 -16.86 10.09
CA ALA A 213 -21.50 -17.69 10.82
C ALA A 213 -20.17 -16.95 10.95
N ILE A 214 -19.37 -17.30 11.96
CA ILE A 214 -18.03 -16.70 12.12
C ILE A 214 -17.25 -16.88 10.82
N THR A 215 -16.88 -15.76 10.21
CA THR A 215 -16.16 -15.68 8.94
C THR A 215 -15.04 -14.67 9.11
N ASN A 216 -13.77 -15.11 8.93
CA ASN A 216 -12.58 -14.29 9.21
C ASN A 216 -11.36 -14.75 8.39
N PHE A 217 -10.19 -14.14 8.65
CA PHE A 217 -8.92 -14.37 7.94
C PHE A 217 -9.06 -14.21 6.42
N PRO A 218 -9.45 -13.03 5.93
CA PRO A 218 -9.46 -12.78 4.50
C PRO A 218 -8.04 -12.86 3.93
N ALA A 219 -7.92 -13.38 2.71
CA ALA A 219 -6.76 -13.31 1.84
C ALA A 219 -7.23 -12.96 0.44
N VAL A 220 -6.44 -12.23 -0.33
CA VAL A 220 -6.82 -11.76 -1.68
C VAL A 220 -5.77 -12.19 -2.68
N SER A 221 -6.18 -12.66 -3.86
CA SER A 221 -5.27 -13.01 -4.94
C SER A 221 -4.52 -11.78 -5.45
N ALA A 222 -3.30 -11.98 -5.97
CA ALA A 222 -2.43 -10.89 -6.40
C ALA A 222 -3.05 -9.98 -7.49
N ASP A 223 -3.99 -10.52 -8.28
CA ASP A 223 -4.75 -9.77 -9.30
C ASP A 223 -6.03 -9.11 -8.74
N GLY A 224 -6.31 -9.28 -7.44
CA GLY A 224 -7.48 -8.73 -6.77
C GLY A 224 -8.83 -9.40 -7.11
N LYS A 225 -8.85 -10.43 -7.97
CA LYS A 225 -10.09 -11.01 -8.49
C LYS A 225 -10.75 -12.03 -7.57
N LEU A 226 -9.98 -12.70 -6.73
CA LEU A 226 -10.45 -13.71 -5.79
C LEU A 226 -10.14 -13.30 -4.36
N PHE A 227 -11.01 -13.68 -3.44
CA PHE A 227 -10.70 -13.65 -2.01
C PHE A 227 -11.05 -14.98 -1.35
N ALA A 228 -10.16 -15.44 -0.48
CA ALA A 228 -10.34 -16.60 0.35
C ALA A 228 -10.56 -16.18 1.80
N PHE A 229 -11.24 -16.99 2.57
CA PHE A 229 -11.52 -16.76 3.99
C PHE A 229 -11.83 -18.06 4.72
N MET A 230 -11.67 -18.06 6.03
CA MET A 230 -12.13 -19.14 6.88
C MET A 230 -13.57 -18.87 7.35
N THR A 231 -14.42 -19.90 7.39
CA THR A 231 -15.80 -19.79 7.88
C THR A 231 -16.28 -21.04 8.56
N PHE A 232 -17.15 -20.87 9.56
CA PHE A 232 -17.88 -21.96 10.25
C PHE A 232 -19.25 -22.27 9.63
N ALA A 233 -19.58 -21.71 8.48
CA ALA A 233 -20.89 -21.87 7.83
C ALA A 233 -21.23 -23.31 7.40
N GLY A 234 -20.37 -24.28 7.62
CA GLY A 234 -20.62 -25.71 7.42
C GLY A 234 -20.50 -26.55 8.71
N GLY A 235 -20.47 -25.90 9.88
CA GLY A 235 -20.25 -26.51 11.18
C GLY A 235 -18.79 -26.47 11.58
N ASN A 236 -17.90 -27.13 10.86
CA ASN A 236 -16.46 -27.06 11.09
C ASN A 236 -15.82 -25.90 10.29
N PRO A 237 -14.71 -25.33 10.79
CA PRO A 237 -13.97 -24.31 10.06
C PRO A 237 -13.44 -24.84 8.72
N GLN A 238 -13.76 -24.13 7.66
CA GLN A 238 -13.38 -24.47 6.28
C GLN A 238 -12.96 -23.21 5.53
N ILE A 239 -12.14 -23.37 4.50
CA ILE A 239 -11.82 -22.30 3.56
C ILE A 239 -12.89 -22.23 2.47
N ARG A 240 -13.30 -21.01 2.14
CA ARG A 240 -14.07 -20.71 0.93
C ARG A 240 -13.32 -19.68 0.11
N ILE A 241 -13.49 -19.78 -1.22
CA ILE A 241 -12.95 -18.85 -2.19
C ILE A 241 -14.13 -18.23 -2.97
N HIS A 242 -14.14 -16.90 -3.07
CA HIS A 242 -15.17 -16.15 -3.78
C HIS A 242 -14.53 -15.16 -4.76
N THR A 243 -15.29 -14.76 -5.79
CA THR A 243 -14.90 -13.65 -6.66
C THR A 243 -15.09 -12.32 -5.92
N ALA A 244 -14.17 -11.37 -6.12
CA ALA A 244 -14.17 -10.09 -5.40
C ALA A 244 -15.27 -9.12 -5.88
N ASP A 245 -15.67 -9.21 -7.14
CA ASP A 245 -16.68 -8.37 -7.78
C ASP A 245 -18.11 -8.73 -7.35
N THR A 246 -18.50 -9.98 -7.53
CA THR A 246 -19.86 -10.50 -7.35
C THR A 246 -20.01 -11.35 -6.09
N SER A 247 -18.94 -11.63 -5.37
CA SER A 247 -18.91 -12.52 -4.20
C SER A 247 -19.40 -13.94 -4.52
N ARG A 248 -19.30 -14.39 -5.79
CA ARG A 248 -19.69 -15.72 -6.20
C ARG A 248 -18.70 -16.76 -5.70
N ARG A 249 -19.23 -17.82 -5.04
CA ARG A 249 -18.43 -18.93 -4.54
C ARG A 249 -17.74 -19.68 -5.68
N GLN A 250 -16.46 -19.98 -5.50
CA GLN A 250 -15.67 -20.90 -6.32
C GLN A 250 -15.59 -22.26 -5.65
N THR A 251 -15.34 -23.30 -6.43
CA THR A 251 -15.12 -24.65 -5.88
C THR A 251 -13.75 -24.72 -5.22
N PHE A 252 -13.72 -25.18 -3.98
CA PHE A 252 -12.50 -25.54 -3.25
C PHE A 252 -12.80 -26.76 -2.41
N VAL A 253 -12.01 -27.81 -2.57
CA VAL A 253 -12.12 -29.06 -1.81
C VAL A 253 -11.26 -28.92 -0.56
N ASN A 254 -11.92 -28.77 0.60
CA ASN A 254 -11.22 -28.68 1.89
C ASN A 254 -10.68 -30.06 2.31
N PRO A 255 -9.56 -30.10 3.06
CA PRO A 255 -9.11 -31.34 3.69
C PRO A 255 -10.11 -31.82 4.75
N VAL A 256 -10.09 -33.12 5.02
CA VAL A 256 -10.78 -33.67 6.19
C VAL A 256 -9.94 -33.33 7.44
N SER A 257 -10.33 -32.28 8.12
CA SER A 257 -9.61 -31.74 9.28
C SER A 257 -10.57 -31.09 10.27
N SER A 258 -10.22 -31.06 11.54
CA SER A 258 -10.99 -30.37 12.58
C SER A 258 -10.91 -28.87 12.50
N THR A 259 -9.82 -28.35 11.94
CA THR A 259 -9.58 -26.90 11.75
C THR A 259 -8.81 -26.67 10.47
N VAL A 260 -9.31 -25.75 9.62
CA VAL A 260 -8.61 -25.21 8.45
C VAL A 260 -8.68 -23.69 8.53
N THR A 261 -7.54 -23.01 8.48
CA THR A 261 -7.45 -21.56 8.77
C THR A 261 -6.31 -20.86 8.03
N THR A 262 -6.26 -19.54 8.14
CA THR A 262 -5.21 -18.64 7.61
C THR A 262 -4.85 -18.91 6.15
N PRO A 263 -5.82 -18.80 5.22
CA PRO A 263 -5.55 -18.97 3.80
C PRO A 263 -4.61 -17.88 3.28
N GLU A 264 -3.83 -18.22 2.24
CA GLU A 264 -2.96 -17.30 1.51
C GLU A 264 -2.81 -17.77 0.07
N PHE A 265 -3.00 -16.88 -0.90
CA PHE A 265 -2.74 -17.21 -2.31
C PHE A 265 -1.24 -17.13 -2.64
N THR A 266 -0.77 -18.00 -3.53
CA THR A 266 0.54 -17.79 -4.16
C THR A 266 0.50 -16.56 -5.10
N PRO A 267 1.62 -15.85 -5.31
CA PRO A 267 1.66 -14.67 -6.18
C PRO A 267 1.22 -14.92 -7.62
N ASP A 268 1.37 -16.14 -8.12
CA ASP A 268 0.91 -16.57 -9.45
C ASP A 268 -0.58 -16.93 -9.49
N GLY A 269 -1.26 -16.91 -8.34
CA GLY A 269 -2.69 -17.21 -8.21
C GLY A 269 -3.09 -18.66 -8.46
N LYS A 270 -2.13 -19.59 -8.63
CA LYS A 270 -2.44 -21.00 -8.97
C LYS A 270 -2.67 -21.87 -7.76
N ASN A 271 -2.06 -21.53 -6.63
CA ASN A 271 -2.14 -22.31 -5.40
C ASN A 271 -2.61 -21.46 -4.23
N ILE A 272 -3.06 -22.16 -3.20
CA ILE A 272 -3.40 -21.59 -1.91
C ILE A 272 -2.64 -22.34 -0.81
N LEU A 273 -2.10 -21.58 0.15
CA LEU A 273 -1.53 -22.08 1.38
C LEU A 273 -2.51 -21.88 2.51
N PHE A 274 -2.45 -22.72 3.51
CA PHE A 274 -3.29 -22.62 4.70
C PHE A 274 -2.73 -23.49 5.83
N ALA A 275 -3.28 -23.34 7.03
CA ALA A 275 -3.01 -24.23 8.12
C ALA A 275 -4.18 -25.21 8.31
N ALA A 276 -3.89 -26.49 8.54
CA ALA A 276 -4.87 -27.52 8.86
C ALA A 276 -4.40 -28.39 10.01
N THR A 277 -5.34 -28.87 10.85
CA THR A 277 -5.02 -29.79 11.94
C THR A 277 -4.69 -31.18 11.37
N ILE A 278 -3.47 -31.65 11.63
CA ILE A 278 -2.97 -32.97 11.29
C ILE A 278 -2.29 -33.54 12.56
N ASP A 279 -2.66 -34.73 12.96
CA ASP A 279 -2.12 -35.39 14.14
C ASP A 279 -2.20 -34.53 15.43
N GLY A 280 -3.28 -33.73 15.55
CA GLY A 280 -3.52 -32.84 16.69
C GLY A 280 -2.82 -31.49 16.66
N TRP A 281 -2.03 -31.19 15.62
CA TRP A 281 -1.29 -29.93 15.46
C TRP A 281 -1.68 -29.21 14.18
N LEU A 282 -1.76 -27.87 14.24
CA LEU A 282 -1.90 -27.06 13.03
C LEU A 282 -0.62 -27.08 12.23
N GLN A 283 -0.70 -27.54 10.99
CA GLN A 283 0.42 -27.69 10.08
C GLN A 283 0.17 -26.92 8.78
N LEU A 284 1.23 -26.45 8.16
CA LEU A 284 1.16 -25.75 6.87
C LEU A 284 0.89 -26.74 5.74
N MET A 285 -0.05 -26.38 4.89
CA MET A 285 -0.49 -27.09 3.70
C MET A 285 -0.45 -26.20 2.49
N THR A 286 -0.34 -26.79 1.31
CA THR A 286 -0.57 -26.13 0.02
C THR A 286 -1.46 -27.01 -0.86
N ALA A 287 -2.27 -26.37 -1.71
CA ALA A 287 -3.13 -27.02 -2.69
C ALA A 287 -3.34 -26.10 -3.91
N GLY A 288 -3.81 -26.64 -5.03
CA GLY A 288 -4.38 -25.83 -6.10
C GLY A 288 -5.57 -25.00 -5.59
N ILE A 289 -5.93 -23.92 -6.28
CA ILE A 289 -7.07 -23.06 -5.90
C ILE A 289 -8.43 -23.77 -5.93
N ASP A 290 -8.52 -24.97 -6.51
CA ASP A 290 -9.66 -25.87 -6.48
C ASP A 290 -9.59 -26.94 -5.37
N GLY A 291 -8.47 -27.00 -4.62
CA GLY A 291 -8.15 -27.99 -3.60
C GLY A 291 -7.43 -29.24 -4.11
N SER A 292 -7.09 -29.28 -5.39
CA SER A 292 -6.33 -30.39 -5.98
C SER A 292 -4.86 -30.40 -5.55
N GLY A 293 -4.17 -31.53 -5.69
CA GLY A 293 -2.72 -31.64 -5.44
C GLY A 293 -2.29 -31.28 -4.02
N MET A 294 -3.17 -31.42 -3.05
CA MET A 294 -2.93 -31.04 -1.65
C MET A 294 -1.73 -31.77 -1.07
N ARG A 295 -0.81 -31.03 -0.45
CA ARG A 295 0.37 -31.58 0.23
C ARG A 295 0.71 -30.82 1.50
N ARG A 296 1.33 -31.52 2.44
CA ARG A 296 1.81 -30.96 3.71
C ARG A 296 3.20 -30.33 3.50
N LEU A 297 3.39 -29.11 4.04
CA LEU A 297 4.66 -28.38 4.00
C LEU A 297 5.46 -28.49 5.29
N SER A 298 4.79 -28.73 6.42
CA SER A 298 5.43 -28.83 7.72
C SER A 298 4.99 -30.08 8.48
N ASN A 299 5.91 -30.61 9.33
CA ASN A 299 5.67 -31.81 10.14
C ASN A 299 6.35 -31.66 11.50
N VAL A 300 5.73 -30.91 12.40
CA VAL A 300 6.25 -30.66 13.74
C VAL A 300 5.13 -30.76 14.78
N LYS A 301 5.48 -31.12 16.02
CA LYS A 301 4.54 -31.13 17.15
C LYS A 301 4.42 -29.74 17.76
N ALA A 302 3.98 -28.77 16.93
CA ALA A 302 3.76 -27.38 17.32
C ALA A 302 2.71 -26.75 16.40
N ILE A 303 2.15 -25.62 16.82
CA ILE A 303 1.25 -24.81 16.00
C ILE A 303 2.06 -24.09 14.94
N GLU A 304 1.70 -24.26 13.68
CA GLU A 304 2.23 -23.53 12.55
C GLU A 304 1.09 -22.92 11.72
N VAL A 305 1.10 -21.61 11.59
CA VAL A 305 -0.01 -20.82 11.01
C VAL A 305 0.49 -19.60 10.26
N SER A 306 -0.45 -18.89 9.63
CA SER A 306 -0.21 -17.60 8.95
C SER A 306 0.89 -17.66 7.89
N PRO A 307 0.82 -18.61 6.95
CA PRO A 307 1.77 -18.64 5.83
C PRO A 307 1.66 -17.34 5.00
N ARG A 308 2.79 -16.81 4.52
CA ARG A 308 2.88 -15.64 3.64
C ARG A 308 3.97 -15.84 2.60
N VAL A 309 3.59 -15.94 1.34
CA VAL A 309 4.56 -16.11 0.24
C VAL A 309 5.13 -14.76 -0.16
N ASN A 310 6.43 -14.69 -0.37
CA ASN A 310 7.11 -13.50 -0.86
C ASN A 310 6.58 -13.12 -2.25
N PRO A 311 5.98 -11.93 -2.41
CA PRO A 311 5.33 -11.55 -3.68
C PRO A 311 6.31 -11.31 -4.81
N LYS A 312 7.59 -11.11 -4.51
CA LYS A 312 8.65 -10.84 -5.48
C LYS A 312 9.30 -12.11 -6.02
N THR A 313 9.61 -13.05 -5.14
CA THR A 313 10.31 -14.29 -5.52
C THR A 313 9.34 -15.43 -5.82
N GLY A 314 8.21 -15.48 -5.12
CA GLY A 314 7.25 -16.58 -5.19
C GLY A 314 7.75 -17.91 -4.58
N THR A 315 8.95 -17.92 -4.01
CA THR A 315 9.64 -19.12 -3.50
C THR A 315 9.86 -19.10 -1.99
N ASP A 316 9.86 -17.90 -1.38
CA ASP A 316 10.12 -17.73 0.04
C ASP A 316 8.81 -17.66 0.81
N LEU A 317 8.74 -18.32 1.93
CA LEU A 317 7.55 -18.44 2.78
C LEU A 317 7.86 -17.98 4.20
N LEU A 318 7.11 -17.01 4.71
CA LEU A 318 7.03 -16.69 6.14
C LEU A 318 5.91 -17.50 6.79
N PHE A 319 6.10 -17.82 8.06
CA PHE A 319 5.06 -18.43 8.89
C PHE A 319 5.32 -18.19 10.37
N ILE A 320 4.31 -18.39 11.17
CA ILE A 320 4.41 -18.36 12.63
C ILE A 320 4.49 -19.78 13.15
N SER A 321 5.48 -20.06 14.03
CA SER A 321 5.66 -21.36 14.65
C SER A 321 5.89 -21.23 16.15
N GLY A 322 5.19 -22.08 16.92
CA GLY A 322 5.36 -22.23 18.36
C GLY A 322 6.42 -23.28 18.76
N ARG A 323 7.22 -23.81 17.82
CA ARG A 323 8.19 -24.89 18.08
C ARG A 323 9.32 -24.51 19.04
N SER A 324 9.58 -23.22 19.22
CA SER A 324 10.60 -22.68 20.14
C SER A 324 10.05 -22.27 21.52
N GLY A 325 8.78 -22.58 21.82
CA GLY A 325 8.06 -22.18 23.03
C GLY A 325 7.10 -21.03 22.77
N HIS A 326 7.59 -19.79 22.63
CA HIS A 326 6.80 -18.67 22.14
C HIS A 326 6.56 -18.77 20.63
N GLN A 327 5.46 -18.17 20.16
CA GLN A 327 5.20 -18.02 18.75
C GLN A 327 6.21 -17.05 18.15
N GLN A 328 7.03 -17.52 17.21
CA GLN A 328 8.07 -16.74 16.55
C GLN A 328 7.85 -16.71 15.03
N LEU A 329 8.44 -15.71 14.38
CA LEU A 329 8.48 -15.60 12.92
C LEU A 329 9.56 -16.52 12.38
N TRP A 330 9.18 -17.32 11.41
CA TRP A 330 10.04 -18.26 10.70
C TRP A 330 9.98 -18.03 9.21
N HIS A 331 11.06 -18.39 8.52
CA HIS A 331 11.21 -18.45 7.08
C HIS A 331 11.49 -19.86 6.62
N MET A 332 11.05 -20.24 5.43
CA MET A 332 11.45 -21.44 4.71
C MET A 332 11.22 -21.26 3.20
N ASN A 333 11.78 -22.16 2.39
CA ASN A 333 11.39 -22.25 0.99
C ASN A 333 9.98 -22.81 0.85
N LEU A 334 9.29 -22.47 -0.25
CA LEU A 334 7.92 -22.93 -0.53
C LEU A 334 7.80 -24.46 -0.70
N ASP A 335 8.92 -25.17 -0.94
CA ASP A 335 8.97 -26.63 -0.93
C ASP A 335 9.09 -27.25 0.48
N GLY A 336 9.29 -26.43 1.51
CA GLY A 336 9.43 -26.82 2.90
C GLY A 336 10.87 -27.02 3.38
N THR A 337 11.86 -26.66 2.58
CA THR A 337 13.30 -26.69 2.94
C THR A 337 13.77 -25.38 3.59
N ASP A 338 15.03 -25.34 4.03
CA ASP A 338 15.75 -24.16 4.55
C ASP A 338 14.99 -23.36 5.61
N ARG A 339 14.54 -24.08 6.66
CA ARG A 339 13.76 -23.47 7.76
C ARG A 339 14.66 -22.69 8.69
N GLU A 340 14.35 -21.42 8.88
CA GLU A 340 15.11 -20.52 9.71
C GLU A 340 14.18 -19.67 10.60
N MET A 341 14.58 -19.47 11.87
CA MET A 341 13.89 -18.56 12.77
C MET A 341 14.40 -17.14 12.59
N LEU A 342 13.51 -16.19 12.31
CA LEU A 342 13.85 -14.79 12.06
C LEU A 342 13.78 -13.93 13.32
N THR A 343 12.87 -14.25 14.25
CA THR A 343 12.74 -13.52 15.52
C THR A 343 13.14 -14.40 16.70
N THR A 344 13.82 -13.83 17.65
CA THR A 344 14.22 -14.48 18.90
C THR A 344 13.91 -13.57 20.09
N GLY A 345 13.64 -14.16 21.25
CA GLY A 345 13.45 -13.42 22.49
C GLY A 345 12.05 -13.57 23.07
N GLU A 346 11.71 -12.64 23.93
CA GLU A 346 10.47 -12.69 24.72
C GLU A 346 9.25 -12.28 23.90
N GLY A 347 8.11 -12.81 24.27
CA GLY A 347 6.80 -12.51 23.71
C GLY A 347 6.48 -13.26 22.42
N ASP A 348 5.25 -13.09 21.98
CA ASP A 348 4.69 -13.77 20.83
C ASP A 348 4.66 -12.87 19.59
N VAL A 349 5.01 -13.45 18.45
CA VAL A 349 4.91 -12.83 17.12
C VAL A 349 3.68 -13.38 16.42
N SER A 350 3.00 -12.54 15.65
CA SER A 350 1.83 -12.93 14.85
C SER A 350 1.73 -12.14 13.55
N ASN A 351 0.94 -12.66 12.61
CA ASN A 351 0.46 -11.99 11.41
C ASN A 351 1.55 -11.30 10.58
N PRO A 352 2.51 -12.05 10.04
CA PRO A 352 3.53 -11.47 9.16
C PRO A 352 2.93 -11.06 7.81
N SER A 353 3.55 -10.06 7.16
CA SER A 353 3.22 -9.60 5.82
C SER A 353 4.48 -9.14 5.11
N TRP A 354 4.71 -9.61 3.90
CA TRP A 354 5.77 -9.14 3.04
C TRP A 354 5.47 -7.76 2.45
N SER A 355 6.49 -6.92 2.33
CA SER A 355 6.44 -5.75 1.46
C SER A 355 6.38 -6.18 -0.02
N PRO A 356 5.83 -5.34 -0.92
CA PRO A 356 5.74 -5.67 -2.34
C PRO A 356 7.09 -5.90 -3.03
N ASP A 357 8.17 -5.31 -2.51
CA ASP A 357 9.54 -5.49 -2.99
C ASP A 357 10.20 -6.79 -2.50
N GLY A 358 9.57 -7.48 -1.52
CA GLY A 358 10.05 -8.74 -0.95
C GLY A 358 11.23 -8.61 0.00
N HIS A 359 11.61 -7.39 0.44
CA HIS A 359 12.77 -7.16 1.30
C HIS A 359 12.40 -6.86 2.76
N HIS A 360 11.17 -6.40 3.02
CA HIS A 360 10.73 -6.04 4.36
C HIS A 360 9.56 -6.90 4.82
N ILE A 361 9.47 -7.09 6.12
CA ILE A 361 8.42 -7.87 6.78
C ILE A 361 7.77 -6.99 7.84
N ALA A 362 6.45 -6.76 7.73
CA ALA A 362 5.66 -6.19 8.82
C ALA A 362 5.06 -7.34 9.64
N PHE A 363 5.02 -7.21 10.96
CA PHE A 363 4.46 -8.22 11.86
C PHE A 363 4.03 -7.60 13.19
N SER A 364 3.23 -8.33 13.95
CA SER A 364 2.83 -7.92 15.30
C SER A 364 3.68 -8.67 16.33
N TRP A 365 4.09 -7.98 17.40
CA TRP A 365 4.93 -8.56 18.45
C TRP A 365 4.57 -8.00 19.83
N THR A 366 4.52 -8.86 20.84
CA THR A 366 4.30 -8.45 22.24
C THR A 366 5.59 -8.13 22.99
N ARG A 367 6.75 -8.09 22.31
CA ARG A 367 8.06 -7.87 22.92
C ARG A 367 8.09 -6.65 23.83
N GLY A 368 8.49 -6.89 25.10
CA GLY A 368 8.58 -5.80 26.10
C GLY A 368 7.24 -5.28 26.63
N TYR A 369 6.13 -5.91 26.27
CA TYR A 369 4.77 -5.57 26.71
C TYR A 369 4.08 -6.76 27.40
N GLU A 370 2.99 -6.47 28.10
CA GLU A 370 2.13 -7.49 28.67
C GLU A 370 1.63 -8.50 27.61
N PRO A 371 1.45 -9.78 27.96
CA PRO A 371 0.92 -10.80 27.05
C PRO A 371 -0.36 -10.33 26.36
N GLY A 372 -0.40 -10.48 25.04
CA GLY A 372 -1.52 -10.03 24.20
C GLY A 372 -1.53 -8.55 23.85
N ASN A 373 -0.61 -7.74 24.38
CA ASN A 373 -0.45 -6.33 23.97
C ASN A 373 0.51 -6.20 22.79
N PHE A 374 0.01 -6.54 21.62
CA PHE A 374 0.79 -6.50 20.37
C PHE A 374 1.04 -5.08 19.87
N ASN A 375 2.21 -4.89 19.28
CA ASN A 375 2.58 -3.70 18.52
C ASN A 375 3.08 -4.08 17.11
N VAL A 376 3.01 -3.15 16.18
CA VAL A 376 3.47 -3.35 14.80
C VAL A 376 4.97 -3.06 14.73
N PHE A 377 5.70 -3.98 14.12
CA PHE A 377 7.12 -3.90 13.81
C PHE A 377 7.34 -4.09 12.31
N VAL A 378 8.43 -3.55 11.81
CA VAL A 378 8.95 -3.82 10.47
C VAL A 378 10.40 -4.27 10.59
N MET A 379 10.77 -5.31 9.83
CA MET A 379 12.10 -5.90 9.77
C MET A 379 12.61 -5.88 8.34
N ASP A 380 13.88 -5.56 8.14
CA ASP A 380 14.62 -5.88 6.92
C ASP A 380 15.10 -7.34 7.00
N ILE A 381 14.80 -8.16 5.97
CA ILE A 381 15.12 -9.58 6.01
C ILE A 381 16.62 -9.85 5.87
N ALA A 382 17.38 -8.99 5.19
CA ALA A 382 18.79 -9.21 4.90
C ALA A 382 19.67 -9.06 6.15
N ASP A 383 19.42 -8.03 6.96
CA ASP A 383 20.21 -7.75 8.17
C ASP A 383 19.46 -8.02 9.48
N ARG A 384 18.17 -8.37 9.39
CA ARG A 384 17.24 -8.67 10.49
C ARG A 384 17.08 -7.54 11.50
N LYS A 385 17.43 -6.32 11.10
CA LYS A 385 17.12 -5.15 11.91
C LYS A 385 15.64 -4.86 11.84
N TYR A 386 15.06 -4.51 12.98
CA TYR A 386 13.64 -4.19 13.08
C TYR A 386 13.42 -2.87 13.79
N VAL A 387 12.31 -2.24 13.46
CA VAL A 387 11.83 -1.00 14.07
C VAL A 387 10.40 -1.21 14.54
N GLN A 388 10.10 -0.73 15.75
CA GLN A 388 8.75 -0.68 16.28
C GLN A 388 8.03 0.56 15.75
N LEU A 389 6.89 0.39 15.10
CA LEU A 389 6.12 1.49 14.50
C LEU A 389 5.01 2.02 15.39
N THR A 390 4.43 1.17 16.27
CA THR A 390 3.36 1.59 17.18
C THR A 390 3.79 1.47 18.63
N THR A 391 3.48 2.49 19.44
CA THR A 391 3.77 2.55 20.87
C THR A 391 2.62 3.23 21.60
N ASN A 392 2.31 2.80 22.84
CA ASN A 392 1.35 3.45 23.74
C ASN A 392 -0.01 3.78 23.10
N SER A 393 -0.43 3.03 22.07
CA SER A 393 -1.64 3.28 21.29
C SER A 393 -2.64 2.12 21.35
N GLY A 394 -2.57 1.28 22.39
CA GLY A 394 -3.39 0.09 22.56
C GLY A 394 -2.81 -1.13 21.83
N ARG A 395 -3.63 -2.16 21.63
CA ARG A 395 -3.24 -3.39 20.94
C ARG A 395 -3.29 -3.18 19.42
N ASN A 396 -2.16 -3.40 18.73
CA ASN A 396 -2.00 -3.18 17.31
C ASN A 396 -1.58 -4.47 16.61
N GLU A 397 -2.41 -4.97 15.69
CA GLU A 397 -2.25 -6.30 15.09
C GLU A 397 -2.55 -6.32 13.59
N ASN A 398 -2.20 -7.45 12.96
CA ASN A 398 -2.52 -7.76 11.57
C ASN A 398 -2.02 -6.69 10.58
N PRO A 399 -0.76 -6.26 10.63
CA PRO A 399 -0.25 -5.34 9.64
C PRO A 399 -0.22 -5.99 8.27
N THR A 400 -0.61 -5.24 7.24
CA THR A 400 -0.50 -5.64 5.84
C THR A 400 0.02 -4.47 5.02
N TRP A 401 1.00 -4.73 4.17
CA TRP A 401 1.55 -3.74 3.26
C TRP A 401 0.56 -3.36 2.18
N ALA A 402 0.53 -2.07 1.86
CA ALA A 402 -0.13 -1.58 0.65
C ALA A 402 0.70 -1.93 -0.60
N PRO A 403 0.05 -2.00 -1.78
CA PRO A 403 0.75 -2.29 -3.03
C PRO A 403 1.83 -1.27 -3.44
N ASP A 404 1.79 -0.06 -2.87
CA ASP A 404 2.80 1.00 -3.12
C ASP A 404 4.11 0.79 -2.35
N GLY A 405 4.14 -0.13 -1.37
CA GLY A 405 5.30 -0.37 -0.51
C GLY A 405 5.62 0.76 0.48
N LEU A 406 4.77 1.79 0.56
CA LEU A 406 4.95 2.94 1.45
C LEU A 406 3.97 2.95 2.63
N HIS A 407 2.84 2.27 2.51
CA HIS A 407 1.80 2.24 3.52
C HIS A 407 1.61 0.86 4.14
N LEU A 408 1.12 0.88 5.37
CA LEU A 408 0.61 -0.27 6.11
C LEU A 408 -0.84 -0.02 6.50
N VAL A 409 -1.65 -1.08 6.49
CA VAL A 409 -2.94 -1.12 7.15
C VAL A 409 -2.86 -2.12 8.31
N PHE A 410 -3.52 -1.82 9.42
CA PHE A 410 -3.49 -2.68 10.61
C PHE A 410 -4.77 -2.52 11.43
N SER A 411 -5.06 -3.49 12.30
CA SER A 411 -6.13 -3.38 13.28
C SER A 411 -5.60 -2.82 14.60
N SER A 412 -6.32 -1.89 15.21
CA SER A 412 -5.92 -1.25 16.48
C SER A 412 -7.09 -1.16 17.44
N MET A 413 -6.90 -1.63 18.66
CA MET A 413 -7.87 -1.52 19.76
C MET A 413 -7.46 -0.37 20.68
N ARG A 414 -7.97 0.83 20.40
CA ARG A 414 -7.73 2.07 21.18
C ARG A 414 -8.90 2.38 22.13
N GLY A 415 -9.34 1.39 22.87
CA GLY A 415 -10.50 1.49 23.74
C GLY A 415 -11.21 0.13 23.82
N ARG A 416 -12.55 0.10 23.65
CA ARG A 416 -13.35 -1.13 23.77
C ARG A 416 -13.55 -1.87 22.44
N VAL A 417 -13.34 -1.23 21.33
CA VAL A 417 -13.56 -1.78 19.98
C VAL A 417 -12.30 -1.66 19.14
N THR A 418 -12.11 -2.64 18.28
CA THR A 418 -11.01 -2.67 17.32
C THR A 418 -11.44 -2.01 16.02
N GLN A 419 -10.58 -1.14 15.47
CA GLN A 419 -10.80 -0.44 14.22
C GLN A 419 -9.61 -0.66 13.27
N ILE A 420 -9.85 -0.44 11.98
CA ILE A 420 -8.79 -0.46 10.97
C ILE A 420 -8.16 0.93 10.87
N TYR A 421 -6.83 0.95 10.85
CA TYR A 421 -6.00 2.13 10.69
C TYR A 421 -5.02 1.93 9.54
N SER A 422 -4.64 3.01 8.88
CA SER A 422 -3.49 3.05 7.99
C SER A 422 -2.38 3.94 8.57
N MET A 423 -1.15 3.71 8.14
CA MET A 423 0.01 4.55 8.46
C MET A 423 1.06 4.42 7.35
N LEU A 424 2.01 5.36 7.30
CA LEU A 424 3.24 5.15 6.52
C LEU A 424 4.14 4.10 7.19
N ALA A 425 4.99 3.45 6.40
CA ALA A 425 5.91 2.41 6.89
C ALA A 425 6.99 2.94 7.84
N ASP A 426 7.09 4.27 8.02
CA ASP A 426 7.90 4.92 9.05
C ASP A 426 7.14 5.14 10.37
N GLY A 427 5.90 4.67 10.48
CA GLY A 427 5.03 4.84 11.65
C GLY A 427 4.31 6.19 11.72
N THR A 428 4.47 7.08 10.75
CA THR A 428 3.82 8.39 10.69
C THR A 428 2.49 8.34 9.91
N ASN A 429 1.76 9.45 9.88
CA ASN A 429 0.50 9.62 9.17
C ASN A 429 -0.57 8.56 9.53
N VAL A 430 -0.73 8.28 10.82
CA VAL A 430 -1.70 7.29 11.32
C VAL A 430 -3.13 7.79 11.16
N ARG A 431 -3.97 7.07 10.41
CA ARG A 431 -5.35 7.44 10.08
C ARG A 431 -6.31 6.31 10.42
N GLN A 432 -7.45 6.63 11.02
CA GLN A 432 -8.53 5.68 11.25
C GLN A 432 -9.41 5.55 10.01
N LEU A 433 -9.65 4.32 9.54
CA LEU A 433 -10.43 4.03 8.33
C LEU A 433 -11.85 3.51 8.63
N THR A 434 -12.08 2.95 9.82
CA THR A 434 -13.38 2.40 10.21
C THR A 434 -13.83 2.93 11.57
N THR A 435 -15.16 3.01 11.78
CA THR A 435 -15.75 3.57 13.01
C THR A 435 -16.92 2.73 13.57
N GLN A 436 -17.42 1.73 12.81
CA GLN A 436 -18.60 0.94 13.19
C GLN A 436 -18.23 -0.53 13.40
N GLY A 437 -18.71 -1.13 14.49
CA GLY A 437 -18.42 -2.53 14.85
C GLY A 437 -16.99 -2.77 15.27
N ASN A 438 -16.61 -4.05 15.44
CA ASN A 438 -15.21 -4.48 15.57
C ASN A 438 -14.67 -4.87 14.20
N ASN A 439 -13.54 -4.33 13.81
CA ASN A 439 -12.93 -4.53 12.51
C ASN A 439 -11.51 -5.07 12.69
N LEU A 440 -11.22 -6.21 12.06
CA LEU A 440 -10.04 -7.01 12.29
C LEU A 440 -9.44 -7.49 10.98
N GLN A 441 -8.16 -7.90 11.02
CA GLN A 441 -7.50 -8.66 9.96
C GLN A 441 -7.61 -7.98 8.58
N PRO A 442 -7.22 -6.71 8.46
CA PRO A 442 -7.21 -6.06 7.16
C PRO A 442 -6.20 -6.70 6.22
N VAL A 443 -6.54 -6.78 4.95
CA VAL A 443 -5.66 -7.19 3.84
C VAL A 443 -5.77 -6.16 2.74
N TRP A 444 -4.64 -5.53 2.41
CA TRP A 444 -4.59 -4.58 1.30
C TRP A 444 -4.35 -5.32 -0.01
N ALA A 445 -5.17 -5.06 -1.00
CA ALA A 445 -5.13 -5.71 -2.30
C ALA A 445 -5.06 -4.67 -3.42
N LYS A 446 -4.46 -5.07 -4.54
CA LYS A 446 -4.62 -4.31 -5.78
C LYS A 446 -6.11 -4.25 -6.13
N GLY A 447 -6.54 -3.14 -6.73
CA GLY A 447 -7.87 -3.07 -7.31
C GLY A 447 -7.98 -4.02 -8.51
N THR A 448 -9.18 -4.49 -8.78
CA THR A 448 -9.50 -5.09 -10.09
C THR A 448 -9.58 -3.94 -11.09
N GLU A 449 -8.69 -3.88 -12.07
CA GLU A 449 -8.83 -3.02 -13.25
C GLU A 449 -10.08 -3.36 -14.04
#